data_2a738c56c4197857e37efcdde006c9c6
#
_entry.id   2a738c56c4197857e37efcdde006c9c6
#
_cell.length_a   1.000
_cell.length_b   1.000
_cell.length_c   1.000
_cell.angle_alpha   90.00
_cell.angle_beta   90.00
_cell.angle_gamma   90.00
#
_symmetry.space_group_name_H-M   'P 1'
#
loop_
_entity.id
_entity.type
_entity.pdbx_description
1 polymer ?
#
loop_
_entity_poly.entity_id
_entity_poly.type
_entity_poly.pdbx_seq_one_letter_code
_entity_poly.pdbx_strand_id
1 'polypeptide(L)'
;MRTTILCLALCTGLVCAGPASAADAPAASACKSTVSGDLRLHTLKSTIFGNERTIRVLLPPGYDDTVNKERRYPVLYMLDGQNVFDACLSDVSHHEWSVDETAQQLITGKKIPPLIVVGVDHAGRDRAREYLPYKDFVGNPDMDEPAGKLFPDFMTREVMPLVDSQYRTLPGQPNTGIGGSSYGGVATLYALLAKPGTFGYGLIESPVMWIGMGQLVRDTSPLVAMPVKVFVAFGGKETPDPVISEKMIGLVRQVETNFHAAGYDDSNFRFVVDPDAVHTEAAWEKRLPGALTFLFGDWKPTPTPQP
;
A
#
# COMPACT_ATOMS: atom_id res chain seq x y z
N MET A 1 75.16 -0.06 49.92
CA MET A 1 75.10 -0.49 48.52
C MET A 1 74.48 0.61 47.75
N ARG A 2 75.16 1.21 46.76
CA ARG A 2 74.86 2.43 46.07
C ARG A 2 73.96 2.16 44.91
N THR A 3 72.77 2.89 44.83
CA THR A 3 71.86 2.82 43.72
C THR A 3 72.06 4.04 42.82
N THR A 4 72.45 3.81 41.59
CA THR A 4 72.76 4.81 40.62
C THR A 4 71.42 5.21 39.90
N ILE A 5 71.08 6.47 39.94
CA ILE A 5 69.90 7.05 39.22
C ILE A 5 70.37 7.51 37.84
N LEU A 6 69.76 6.96 36.78
CA LEU A 6 69.97 7.34 35.38
C LEU A 6 68.86 8.28 34.95
N CYS A 7 69.20 9.54 34.74
CA CYS A 7 68.27 10.54 34.17
C CYS A 7 68.17 10.37 32.64
N LEU A 8 66.97 10.09 32.12
CA LEU A 8 66.70 10.06 30.71
C LEU A 8 66.01 11.36 30.33
N ALA A 9 66.63 12.20 29.49
CA ALA A 9 66.07 13.44 28.99
C ALA A 9 65.06 13.14 27.86
N LEU A 10 63.80 13.58 28.04
CA LEU A 10 62.76 13.54 26.99
C LEU A 10 62.89 14.78 26.11
N CYS A 11 63.25 14.62 24.85
CA CYS A 11 63.06 15.63 23.81
C CYS A 11 61.61 15.63 23.34
N THR A 12 60.83 16.65 23.67
CA THR A 12 59.51 16.90 23.15
C THR A 12 59.63 17.54 21.79
N GLY A 13 59.40 16.74 20.73
CA GLY A 13 59.19 17.24 19.36
C GLY A 13 57.75 17.74 19.19
N LEU A 14 57.60 19.06 18.99
CA LEU A 14 56.32 19.70 18.66
C LEU A 14 56.03 19.42 17.19
N VAL A 15 55.06 18.49 16.90
CA VAL A 15 54.52 18.27 15.55
C VAL A 15 53.39 19.24 15.36
N CYS A 16 53.60 20.28 14.54
CA CYS A 16 52.55 21.14 14.04
C CYS A 16 51.67 20.33 13.05
N ALA A 17 50.50 19.87 13.51
CA ALA A 17 49.47 19.33 12.63
C ALA A 17 48.78 20.54 11.94
N GLY A 18 49.02 20.69 10.65
CA GLY A 18 48.25 21.62 9.81
C GLY A 18 46.76 21.19 9.72
N PRO A 19 45.83 22.13 9.48
CA PRO A 19 44.44 21.77 9.37
C PRO A 19 44.26 20.84 8.15
N ALA A 20 43.77 19.62 8.41
CA ALA A 20 43.34 18.71 7.36
C ALA A 20 42.13 19.36 6.69
N SER A 21 42.27 19.71 5.41
CA SER A 21 41.16 20.12 4.56
C SER A 21 40.16 18.99 4.53
N ALA A 22 38.96 19.22 5.07
CA ALA A 22 37.84 18.31 4.86
C ALA A 22 37.58 18.29 3.35
N ALA A 23 37.98 17.22 2.67
CA ALA A 23 37.56 16.97 1.31
C ALA A 23 36.03 16.87 1.34
N ASP A 24 35.37 17.75 0.59
CA ASP A 24 33.93 17.69 0.39
C ASP A 24 33.56 16.27 -0.09
N ALA A 25 32.90 15.54 0.79
CA ALA A 25 32.24 14.31 0.37
C ALA A 25 31.25 14.71 -0.75
N PRO A 26 31.22 14.01 -1.90
CA PRO A 26 30.29 14.33 -2.95
C PRO A 26 28.88 14.30 -2.34
N ALA A 27 28.15 15.41 -2.46
CA ALA A 27 26.75 15.47 -2.05
C ALA A 27 26.03 14.29 -2.74
N ALA A 28 25.44 13.39 -1.95
CA ALA A 28 24.62 12.33 -2.49
C ALA A 28 23.65 12.98 -3.47
N SER A 29 23.67 12.57 -4.75
CA SER A 29 22.75 13.14 -5.74
C SER A 29 21.34 12.91 -5.23
N ALA A 30 20.61 13.98 -4.99
CA ALA A 30 19.21 13.89 -4.56
C ALA A 30 18.47 13.01 -5.57
N CYS A 31 17.76 11.99 -5.08
CA CYS A 31 16.95 11.13 -5.93
C CYS A 31 15.96 12.01 -6.70
N LYS A 32 15.83 11.78 -8.00
CA LYS A 32 14.87 12.50 -8.84
C LYS A 32 13.51 11.82 -8.72
N SER A 33 12.50 12.53 -8.23
CA SER A 33 11.12 12.04 -8.16
C SER A 33 10.65 11.51 -9.51
N THR A 34 9.96 10.39 -9.49
CA THR A 34 9.37 9.72 -10.66
C THR A 34 7.90 10.06 -10.86
N VAL A 35 7.30 10.80 -9.92
CA VAL A 35 5.87 11.18 -9.96
C VAL A 35 5.46 11.74 -11.33
N SER A 36 4.38 11.18 -11.87
CA SER A 36 3.73 11.58 -13.10
C SER A 36 2.30 12.09 -12.83
N GLY A 37 1.93 13.24 -13.40
CA GLY A 37 0.58 13.81 -13.26
C GLY A 37 0.39 14.76 -12.07
N ASP A 38 -0.87 15.01 -11.70
CA ASP A 38 -1.24 15.96 -10.64
C ASP A 38 -1.38 15.23 -9.30
N LEU A 39 -0.28 15.15 -8.55
CA LEU A 39 -0.22 14.55 -7.21
C LEU A 39 -0.27 15.64 -6.14
N ARG A 40 -1.29 15.62 -5.30
CA ARG A 40 -1.50 16.59 -4.19
C ARG A 40 -1.32 15.90 -2.85
N LEU A 41 -0.64 16.59 -1.92
CA LEU A 41 -0.28 16.04 -0.61
C LEU A 41 -1.09 16.70 0.50
N HIS A 42 -1.58 15.90 1.43
CA HIS A 42 -2.24 16.35 2.65
C HIS A 42 -1.62 15.68 3.87
N THR A 43 -1.61 16.38 4.98
CA THR A 43 -1.25 15.83 6.28
C THR A 43 -2.54 15.47 7.04
N LEU A 44 -2.67 14.22 7.45
CA LEU A 44 -3.75 13.74 8.29
C LEU A 44 -3.23 13.45 9.70
N LYS A 45 -3.84 14.10 10.70
CA LYS A 45 -3.63 13.78 12.11
C LYS A 45 -4.71 12.80 12.56
N SER A 46 -4.33 11.54 12.69
CA SER A 46 -5.25 10.50 13.10
C SER A 46 -5.54 10.59 14.60
N THR A 47 -6.81 10.67 14.96
CA THR A 47 -7.27 10.53 16.34
C THR A 47 -7.42 9.07 16.75
N ILE A 48 -7.66 8.19 15.79
CA ILE A 48 -7.80 6.75 16.01
C ILE A 48 -6.45 6.11 16.36
N PHE A 49 -5.38 6.48 15.64
CA PHE A 49 -4.04 5.93 15.87
C PHE A 49 -3.11 6.85 16.66
N GLY A 50 -3.48 8.13 16.85
CA GLY A 50 -2.68 9.11 17.59
C GLY A 50 -1.39 9.53 16.89
N ASN A 51 -1.32 9.40 15.57
CA ASN A 51 -0.16 9.75 14.75
C ASN A 51 -0.52 10.65 13.57
N GLU A 52 0.50 11.05 12.83
CA GLU A 52 0.36 11.90 11.64
C GLU A 52 0.93 11.15 10.42
N ARG A 53 0.26 11.28 9.28
CA ARG A 53 0.74 10.69 8.02
C ARG A 53 0.33 11.49 6.80
N THR A 54 1.01 11.25 5.69
CA THR A 54 0.70 11.87 4.42
C THR A 54 -0.41 11.08 3.72
N ILE A 55 -1.35 11.83 3.15
CA ILE A 55 -2.35 11.34 2.19
C ILE A 55 -1.99 11.95 0.84
N ARG A 56 -1.77 11.11 -0.16
CA ARG A 56 -1.33 11.47 -1.52
C ARG A 56 -2.50 11.31 -2.46
N VAL A 57 -2.94 12.37 -3.11
CA VAL A 57 -4.12 12.34 -3.97
C VAL A 57 -3.70 12.61 -5.41
N LEU A 58 -3.72 11.55 -6.23
CA LEU A 58 -3.49 11.65 -7.66
C LEU A 58 -4.81 11.93 -8.37
N LEU A 59 -4.85 13.02 -9.12
CA LEU A 59 -6.02 13.42 -9.89
C LEU A 59 -5.96 12.89 -11.33
N PRO A 60 -7.10 12.48 -11.91
CA PRO A 60 -7.12 12.00 -13.27
C PRO A 60 -6.83 13.12 -14.28
N PRO A 61 -6.30 12.80 -15.47
CA PRO A 61 -6.09 13.77 -16.53
C PRO A 61 -7.34 14.61 -16.81
N GLY A 62 -7.18 15.92 -16.92
CA GLY A 62 -8.27 16.86 -17.17
C GLY A 62 -9.17 17.14 -15.97
N TYR A 63 -8.77 16.78 -14.74
CA TYR A 63 -9.57 17.04 -13.55
C TYR A 63 -9.96 18.52 -13.43
N ASP A 64 -9.03 19.46 -13.60
CA ASP A 64 -9.28 20.91 -13.46
C ASP A 64 -9.77 21.60 -14.75
N ASP A 65 -10.00 20.85 -15.83
CA ASP A 65 -10.55 21.40 -17.06
C ASP A 65 -11.97 21.93 -16.83
N THR A 66 -12.29 23.07 -17.44
CA THR A 66 -13.59 23.73 -17.29
C THR A 66 -14.75 22.81 -17.67
N VAL A 67 -14.55 21.94 -18.67
CA VAL A 67 -15.59 21.01 -19.12
C VAL A 67 -15.88 19.91 -18.08
N ASN A 68 -14.97 19.65 -17.15
CA ASN A 68 -15.05 18.63 -16.11
C ASN A 68 -15.36 19.20 -14.71
N LYS A 69 -15.63 20.50 -14.57
CA LYS A 69 -15.79 21.17 -13.26
C LYS A 69 -16.90 20.56 -12.38
N GLU A 70 -17.95 20.01 -12.98
CA GLU A 70 -19.07 19.35 -12.27
C GLU A 70 -18.91 17.82 -12.21
N ARG A 71 -17.89 17.26 -12.88
CA ARG A 71 -17.69 15.83 -12.92
C ARG A 71 -17.18 15.34 -11.57
N ARG A 72 -17.76 14.23 -11.10
CA ARG A 72 -17.32 13.49 -9.92
C ARG A 72 -16.70 12.16 -10.33
N TYR A 73 -15.85 11.63 -9.47
CA TYR A 73 -14.96 10.52 -9.82
C TYR A 73 -15.05 9.40 -8.78
N PRO A 74 -14.98 8.13 -9.20
CA PRO A 74 -14.73 7.03 -8.30
C PRO A 74 -13.33 7.18 -7.67
N VAL A 75 -13.11 6.54 -6.53
CA VAL A 75 -11.86 6.64 -5.77
C VAL A 75 -11.29 5.25 -5.50
N LEU A 76 -9.99 5.09 -5.74
CA LEU A 76 -9.22 3.93 -5.29
C LEU A 76 -8.24 4.37 -4.19
N TYR A 77 -8.40 3.85 -2.99
CA TYR A 77 -7.47 4.06 -1.88
C TYR A 77 -6.40 2.97 -1.92
N MET A 78 -5.13 3.35 -2.03
CA MET A 78 -3.97 2.46 -2.04
C MET A 78 -3.18 2.61 -0.75
N LEU A 79 -2.98 1.51 -0.05
CA LEU A 79 -2.21 1.45 1.18
C LEU A 79 -0.71 1.48 0.87
N ASP A 80 0.11 1.84 1.85
CA ASP A 80 1.56 2.07 1.67
C ASP A 80 1.83 3.17 0.63
N GLY A 81 1.13 4.30 0.77
CA GLY A 81 1.08 5.40 -0.20
C GLY A 81 2.43 5.93 -0.67
N GLN A 82 3.47 5.85 0.18
CA GLN A 82 4.84 6.25 -0.17
C GLN A 82 5.46 5.36 -1.26
N ASN A 83 4.98 4.11 -1.44
CA ASN A 83 5.49 3.16 -2.45
C ASN A 83 4.66 3.17 -3.75
N VAL A 84 3.67 4.05 -3.86
CA VAL A 84 2.65 3.97 -4.92
C VAL A 84 3.01 4.80 -6.14
N PHE A 85 3.64 5.99 -5.92
CA PHE A 85 3.79 7.03 -6.95
C PHE A 85 5.20 7.57 -7.12
N ASP A 86 6.17 7.23 -6.27
CA ASP A 86 7.50 7.83 -6.31
C ASP A 86 8.57 6.84 -5.83
N ALA A 87 9.40 6.40 -6.74
CA ALA A 87 10.50 5.49 -6.44
C ALA A 87 11.50 6.06 -5.41
N CYS A 88 11.61 7.40 -5.31
CA CYS A 88 12.46 8.04 -4.32
C CYS A 88 11.94 7.89 -2.88
N LEU A 89 10.67 7.62 -2.70
CA LEU A 89 10.02 7.47 -1.41
C LEU A 89 9.78 6.02 -1.02
N SER A 90 9.92 5.09 -1.98
CA SER A 90 9.73 3.67 -1.74
C SER A 90 10.76 3.13 -0.76
N ASP A 91 10.28 2.53 0.34
CA ASP A 91 11.07 2.20 1.52
C ASP A 91 12.11 1.08 1.29
N VAL A 92 11.84 0.14 0.39
CA VAL A 92 12.56 -1.13 0.36
C VAL A 92 13.48 -1.27 -0.86
N SER A 93 13.00 -0.88 -2.03
CA SER A 93 13.67 -1.22 -3.29
C SER A 93 14.03 -0.02 -4.16
N HIS A 94 13.67 1.19 -3.76
CA HIS A 94 13.67 2.37 -4.63
C HIS A 94 12.93 2.08 -5.96
N HIS A 95 11.94 1.21 -5.89
CA HIS A 95 11.00 0.88 -6.94
C HIS A 95 9.58 1.13 -6.42
N GLU A 96 8.73 1.69 -7.24
CA GLU A 96 7.35 1.99 -6.91
C GLU A 96 6.38 1.06 -7.65
N TRP A 97 5.07 1.24 -7.40
CA TRP A 97 4.05 0.51 -8.16
C TRP A 97 3.70 1.17 -9.49
N SER A 98 4.23 2.35 -9.80
CA SER A 98 3.92 3.15 -11.01
C SER A 98 2.39 3.28 -11.23
N VAL A 99 1.66 3.56 -10.14
CA VAL A 99 0.19 3.62 -10.21
C VAL A 99 -0.26 4.84 -10.99
N ASP A 100 0.47 5.94 -10.90
CA ASP A 100 0.19 7.19 -11.61
C ASP A 100 0.35 7.02 -13.12
N GLU A 101 1.45 6.44 -13.62
CA GLU A 101 1.64 6.15 -15.05
C GLU A 101 0.59 5.17 -15.53
N THR A 102 0.39 4.07 -14.80
CA THR A 102 -0.55 3.01 -15.18
C THR A 102 -1.97 3.54 -15.24
N ALA A 103 -2.44 4.27 -14.21
CA ALA A 103 -3.78 4.82 -14.18
C ALA A 103 -3.99 5.83 -15.32
N GLN A 104 -3.05 6.76 -15.52
CA GLN A 104 -3.14 7.76 -16.60
C GLN A 104 -3.16 7.11 -17.98
N GLN A 105 -2.31 6.08 -18.21
CA GLN A 105 -2.30 5.33 -19.46
C GLN A 105 -3.64 4.63 -19.73
N LEU A 106 -4.18 3.95 -18.73
CA LEU A 106 -5.45 3.23 -18.86
C LEU A 106 -6.64 4.18 -19.04
N ILE A 107 -6.65 5.33 -18.36
CA ILE A 107 -7.68 6.37 -18.50
C ILE A 107 -7.62 6.99 -19.90
N THR A 108 -6.44 7.40 -20.36
CA THR A 108 -6.24 7.98 -21.69
C THR A 108 -6.58 6.98 -22.79
N GLY A 109 -6.23 5.71 -22.58
CA GLY A 109 -6.59 4.59 -23.46
C GLY A 109 -8.05 4.15 -23.35
N LYS A 110 -8.88 4.80 -22.51
CA LYS A 110 -10.31 4.47 -22.26
C LYS A 110 -10.53 3.00 -21.84
N LYS A 111 -9.56 2.43 -21.14
CA LYS A 111 -9.65 1.07 -20.58
C LYS A 111 -10.32 1.06 -19.22
N ILE A 112 -10.19 2.17 -18.47
CA ILE A 112 -10.88 2.42 -17.21
C ILE A 112 -11.45 3.85 -17.22
N PRO A 113 -12.44 4.16 -16.38
CA PRO A 113 -12.92 5.53 -16.24
C PRO A 113 -11.85 6.42 -15.61
N PRO A 114 -11.92 7.75 -15.78
CA PRO A 114 -11.18 8.65 -14.93
C PRO A 114 -11.54 8.41 -13.47
N LEU A 115 -10.54 8.14 -12.63
CA LEU A 115 -10.69 7.92 -11.20
C LEU A 115 -9.61 8.68 -10.42
N ILE A 116 -9.91 9.02 -9.19
CA ILE A 116 -8.95 9.56 -8.22
C ILE A 116 -8.23 8.38 -7.56
N VAL A 117 -6.90 8.40 -7.48
CA VAL A 117 -6.15 7.41 -6.69
C VAL A 117 -5.59 8.10 -5.45
N VAL A 118 -5.82 7.50 -4.28
CA VAL A 118 -5.39 8.04 -3.00
C VAL A 118 -4.40 7.10 -2.35
N GLY A 119 -3.14 7.49 -2.29
CA GLY A 119 -2.12 6.79 -1.50
C GLY A 119 -2.22 7.18 -0.03
N VAL A 120 -2.36 6.20 0.84
CA VAL A 120 -2.38 6.36 2.30
C VAL A 120 -1.05 5.87 2.85
N ASP A 121 -0.17 6.78 3.26
CA ASP A 121 1.14 6.39 3.81
C ASP A 121 0.96 5.55 5.07
N HIS A 122 1.80 4.54 5.26
CA HIS A 122 1.82 3.79 6.50
C HIS A 122 2.55 4.57 7.62
N ALA A 123 2.39 4.11 8.85
CA ALA A 123 2.92 4.77 10.05
C ALA A 123 4.37 4.38 10.39
N GLY A 124 5.22 4.13 9.39
CA GLY A 124 6.60 3.72 9.61
C GLY A 124 6.69 2.41 10.41
N ARG A 125 7.34 2.42 11.57
CA ARG A 125 7.50 1.23 12.44
C ARG A 125 6.17 0.64 12.92
N ASP A 126 5.11 1.44 13.03
CA ASP A 126 3.79 0.99 13.46
C ASP A 126 2.97 0.34 12.33
N ARG A 127 3.52 0.21 11.11
CA ARG A 127 2.83 -0.36 9.96
C ARG A 127 2.21 -1.73 10.25
N ALA A 128 2.99 -2.66 10.80
CA ALA A 128 2.49 -3.98 11.13
C ALA A 128 1.37 -3.93 12.17
N ARG A 129 1.56 -3.15 13.23
CA ARG A 129 0.57 -2.96 14.31
C ARG A 129 -0.76 -2.43 13.78
N GLU A 130 -0.73 -1.46 12.85
CA GLU A 130 -1.94 -0.81 12.33
C GLU A 130 -2.62 -1.58 11.20
N TYR A 131 -1.90 -2.43 10.46
CA TYR A 131 -2.45 -3.20 9.36
C TYR A 131 -2.96 -4.58 9.76
N LEU A 132 -2.37 -5.19 10.80
CA LEU A 132 -2.68 -6.56 11.16
C LEU A 132 -3.78 -6.63 12.22
N PRO A 133 -4.91 -7.31 11.90
CA PRO A 133 -6.05 -7.38 12.82
C PRO A 133 -5.90 -8.46 13.90
N TYR A 134 -4.90 -9.35 13.79
CA TYR A 134 -4.70 -10.48 14.70
C TYR A 134 -3.28 -10.53 15.22
N LYS A 135 -3.15 -10.96 16.49
CA LYS A 135 -1.85 -11.22 17.09
C LYS A 135 -1.13 -12.35 16.35
N ASP A 136 0.14 -12.15 16.08
CA ASP A 136 1.00 -13.20 15.55
C ASP A 136 1.98 -13.70 16.62
N PHE A 137 2.35 -14.98 16.50
CA PHE A 137 3.19 -15.67 17.48
C PHE A 137 4.64 -15.85 16.99
N VAL A 138 5.00 -15.23 15.86
CA VAL A 138 6.33 -15.41 15.22
C VAL A 138 7.39 -14.47 15.80
N GLY A 139 7.24 -14.04 17.07
CA GLY A 139 8.34 -13.37 17.79
C GLY A 139 8.69 -11.96 17.31
N ASN A 140 7.80 -11.29 16.58
CA ASN A 140 7.94 -9.87 16.27
C ASN A 140 7.21 -9.05 17.36
N PRO A 141 7.95 -8.29 18.21
CA PRO A 141 7.35 -7.49 19.28
C PRO A 141 6.37 -6.43 18.76
N ASP A 142 6.52 -5.94 17.52
CA ASP A 142 5.59 -4.99 16.90
C ASP A 142 4.19 -5.60 16.64
N MET A 143 4.06 -6.93 16.76
CA MET A 143 2.81 -7.68 16.54
C MET A 143 2.16 -8.19 17.83
N ASP A 144 2.72 -7.85 18.99
CA ASP A 144 2.18 -8.29 20.29
C ASP A 144 0.83 -7.63 20.62
N GLU A 145 0.59 -6.41 20.15
CA GLU A 145 -0.66 -5.67 20.34
C GLU A 145 -1.19 -5.10 19.03
N PRO A 146 -1.75 -5.93 18.13
CA PRO A 146 -2.25 -5.49 16.86
C PRO A 146 -3.45 -4.52 17.02
N ALA A 147 -3.43 -3.43 16.27
CA ALA A 147 -4.50 -2.45 16.22
C ALA A 147 -5.23 -2.43 14.86
N GLY A 148 -4.93 -3.37 13.96
CA GLY A 148 -5.49 -3.42 12.60
C GLY A 148 -7.01 -3.54 12.55
N LYS A 149 -7.66 -3.96 13.64
CA LYS A 149 -9.12 -3.91 13.76
C LYS A 149 -9.69 -2.49 13.73
N LEU A 150 -8.87 -1.48 14.06
CA LEU A 150 -9.24 -0.07 13.99
C LEU A 150 -9.04 0.51 12.58
N PHE A 151 -8.28 -0.19 11.71
CA PHE A 151 -7.92 0.32 10.40
C PHE A 151 -9.14 0.64 9.50
N PRO A 152 -10.21 -0.17 9.44
CA PRO A 152 -11.40 0.18 8.69
C PRO A 152 -12.10 1.44 9.21
N ASP A 153 -12.07 1.70 10.52
CA ASP A 153 -12.60 2.94 11.10
C ASP A 153 -11.71 4.14 10.74
N PHE A 154 -10.40 3.99 10.77
CA PHE A 154 -9.46 5.00 10.32
C PHE A 154 -9.74 5.42 8.86
N MET A 155 -9.91 4.45 7.96
CA MET A 155 -10.25 4.73 6.56
C MET A 155 -11.58 5.46 6.43
N THR A 156 -12.64 4.96 7.08
CA THR A 156 -14.01 5.45 6.87
C THR A 156 -14.34 6.72 7.63
N ARG A 157 -13.67 7.00 8.75
CA ARG A 157 -13.98 8.14 9.63
C ARG A 157 -12.98 9.28 9.55
N GLU A 158 -11.77 9.02 9.00
CA GLU A 158 -10.71 10.03 8.93
C GLU A 158 -10.22 10.24 7.49
N VAL A 159 -9.76 9.18 6.78
CA VAL A 159 -9.18 9.32 5.44
C VAL A 159 -10.23 9.71 4.39
N MET A 160 -11.31 8.91 4.28
CA MET A 160 -12.34 9.15 3.27
C MET A 160 -13.01 10.52 3.43
N PRO A 161 -13.43 10.97 4.63
CA PRO A 161 -14.00 12.30 4.82
C PRO A 161 -13.05 13.43 4.45
N LEU A 162 -11.73 13.30 4.72
CA LEU A 162 -10.74 14.28 4.30
C LEU A 162 -10.76 14.42 2.76
N VAL A 163 -10.68 13.30 2.05
CA VAL A 163 -10.65 13.28 0.58
C VAL A 163 -11.97 13.81 0.00
N ASP A 164 -13.11 13.36 0.52
CA ASP A 164 -14.44 13.77 0.05
C ASP A 164 -14.69 15.27 0.25
N SER A 165 -14.11 15.87 1.29
CA SER A 165 -14.24 17.32 1.55
C SER A 165 -13.41 18.20 0.61
N GLN A 166 -12.34 17.64 0.02
CA GLN A 166 -11.37 18.39 -0.79
C GLN A 166 -11.53 18.14 -2.29
N TYR A 167 -12.15 17.01 -2.68
CA TYR A 167 -12.17 16.56 -4.07
C TYR A 167 -13.58 16.16 -4.54
N ARG A 168 -13.76 16.19 -5.84
CA ARG A 168 -15.02 15.79 -6.48
C ARG A 168 -15.15 14.27 -6.58
N THR A 169 -15.32 13.63 -5.44
CA THR A 169 -15.52 12.19 -5.33
C THR A 169 -16.98 11.79 -5.53
N LEU A 170 -17.20 10.56 -5.97
CA LEU A 170 -18.51 9.90 -5.93
C LEU A 170 -18.59 9.04 -4.66
N PRO A 171 -19.54 9.29 -3.76
CA PRO A 171 -19.69 8.51 -2.55
C PRO A 171 -20.28 7.12 -2.81
N GLY A 172 -20.09 6.24 -1.85
CA GLY A 172 -20.75 4.95 -1.77
C GLY A 172 -19.99 3.80 -2.43
N GLN A 173 -20.39 2.60 -2.03
CA GLN A 173 -19.74 1.35 -2.39
C GLN A 173 -19.42 1.19 -3.88
N PRO A 174 -20.34 1.47 -4.83
CA PRO A 174 -20.07 1.25 -6.26
C PRO A 174 -18.95 2.13 -6.83
N ASN A 175 -18.50 3.10 -6.07
CA ASN A 175 -17.52 4.10 -6.51
C ASN A 175 -16.22 4.09 -5.70
N THR A 176 -16.10 3.19 -4.72
CA THR A 176 -14.99 3.19 -3.76
C THR A 176 -14.23 1.89 -3.82
N GLY A 177 -12.93 1.97 -4.09
CA GLY A 177 -12.00 0.84 -4.04
C GLY A 177 -10.98 1.00 -2.92
N ILE A 178 -10.42 -0.13 -2.47
CA ILE A 178 -9.29 -0.18 -1.54
C ILE A 178 -8.30 -1.23 -2.04
N GLY A 179 -7.00 -0.97 -1.89
CA GLY A 179 -5.97 -1.91 -2.33
C GLY A 179 -4.68 -1.78 -1.55
N GLY A 180 -3.88 -2.85 -1.59
CA GLY A 180 -2.56 -2.88 -0.97
C GLY A 180 -1.88 -4.23 -1.13
N SER A 181 -0.60 -4.28 -0.74
CA SER A 181 0.23 -5.49 -0.82
C SER A 181 0.71 -5.95 0.56
N SER A 182 1.10 -7.20 0.64
CA SER A 182 1.72 -7.74 1.85
C SER A 182 0.79 -7.57 3.07
N TYR A 183 1.22 -6.87 4.11
CA TYR A 183 0.35 -6.47 5.23
C TYR A 183 -0.79 -5.54 4.79
N GLY A 184 -0.54 -4.67 3.79
CA GLY A 184 -1.59 -3.85 3.16
C GLY A 184 -2.66 -4.69 2.48
N GLY A 185 -2.29 -5.83 1.87
CA GLY A 185 -3.24 -6.80 1.32
C GLY A 185 -4.11 -7.45 2.41
N VAL A 186 -3.53 -7.75 3.59
CA VAL A 186 -4.28 -8.23 4.78
C VAL A 186 -5.26 -7.16 5.26
N ALA A 187 -4.79 -5.90 5.41
CA ALA A 187 -5.63 -4.79 5.83
C ALA A 187 -6.77 -4.51 4.84
N THR A 188 -6.49 -4.63 3.54
CA THR A 188 -7.49 -4.51 2.46
C THR A 188 -8.59 -5.56 2.61
N LEU A 189 -8.23 -6.84 2.67
CA LEU A 189 -9.23 -7.92 2.82
C LEU A 189 -10.01 -7.77 4.12
N TYR A 190 -9.32 -7.44 5.22
CA TYR A 190 -10.00 -7.21 6.49
C TYR A 190 -10.99 -6.04 6.43
N ALA A 191 -10.63 -4.93 5.75
CA ALA A 191 -11.53 -3.78 5.59
C ALA A 191 -12.79 -4.14 4.77
N LEU A 192 -12.65 -4.93 3.70
CA LEU A 192 -13.80 -5.43 2.92
C LEU A 192 -14.77 -6.23 3.79
N LEU A 193 -14.24 -7.11 4.66
CA LEU A 193 -15.05 -7.97 5.54
C LEU A 193 -15.65 -7.18 6.71
N ALA A 194 -14.89 -6.25 7.30
CA ALA A 194 -15.31 -5.50 8.50
C ALA A 194 -16.27 -4.34 8.20
N LYS A 195 -16.27 -3.82 6.96
CA LYS A 195 -17.12 -2.70 6.52
C LYS A 195 -17.91 -3.06 5.25
N PRO A 196 -18.79 -4.08 5.32
CA PRO A 196 -19.63 -4.41 4.17
C PRO A 196 -20.46 -3.19 3.75
N GLY A 197 -20.58 -2.97 2.44
CA GLY A 197 -21.29 -1.80 1.91
C GLY A 197 -20.46 -0.52 1.80
N THR A 198 -19.17 -0.53 2.17
CA THR A 198 -18.28 0.63 2.04
C THR A 198 -17.45 0.58 0.74
N PHE A 199 -16.76 -0.54 0.53
CA PHE A 199 -15.87 -0.71 -0.61
C PHE A 199 -16.50 -1.65 -1.64
N GLY A 200 -16.53 -1.23 -2.90
CA GLY A 200 -17.02 -2.02 -4.03
C GLY A 200 -15.91 -2.75 -4.80
N TYR A 201 -14.65 -2.38 -4.55
CA TYR A 201 -13.50 -2.92 -5.26
C TYR A 201 -12.36 -3.21 -4.28
N GLY A 202 -11.77 -4.41 -4.39
CA GLY A 202 -10.59 -4.82 -3.62
C GLY A 202 -9.42 -5.20 -4.53
N LEU A 203 -8.26 -4.56 -4.36
CA LEU A 203 -7.00 -4.90 -5.00
C LEU A 203 -6.05 -5.47 -3.95
N ILE A 204 -5.73 -6.77 -4.04
CA ILE A 204 -4.99 -7.48 -3.00
C ILE A 204 -3.79 -8.16 -3.65
N GLU A 205 -2.58 -7.65 -3.34
CA GLU A 205 -1.33 -8.19 -3.87
C GLU A 205 -0.53 -8.89 -2.78
N SER A 206 -0.13 -10.14 -3.02
CA SER A 206 0.77 -10.91 -2.15
C SER A 206 0.41 -10.85 -0.66
N PRO A 207 -0.86 -11.07 -0.26
CA PRO A 207 -1.29 -10.88 1.12
C PRO A 207 -0.67 -11.93 2.05
N VAL A 208 -0.24 -11.47 3.24
CA VAL A 208 0.42 -12.32 4.25
C VAL A 208 -0.62 -13.10 5.06
N MET A 209 -1.27 -14.10 4.44
CA MET A 209 -2.46 -14.77 4.97
C MET A 209 -2.22 -15.73 6.15
N TRP A 210 -0.94 -16.05 6.46
CA TRP A 210 -0.62 -16.90 7.62
C TRP A 210 -0.64 -16.16 8.96
N ILE A 211 -0.67 -14.83 8.96
CA ILE A 211 -0.72 -14.00 10.17
C ILE A 211 -1.92 -14.42 11.06
N GLY A 212 -1.69 -14.45 12.37
CA GLY A 212 -2.70 -14.93 13.31
C GLY A 212 -3.10 -16.38 13.08
N MET A 213 -2.15 -17.22 12.61
CA MET A 213 -2.39 -18.62 12.25
C MET A 213 -3.50 -18.78 11.18
N GLY A 214 -3.56 -17.86 10.22
CA GLY A 214 -4.53 -17.88 9.13
C GLY A 214 -5.96 -17.50 9.56
N GLN A 215 -6.11 -16.69 10.61
CA GLN A 215 -7.43 -16.29 11.09
C GLN A 215 -8.23 -15.57 10.01
N LEU A 216 -7.59 -14.67 9.22
CA LEU A 216 -8.29 -13.95 8.16
C LEU A 216 -8.84 -14.89 7.08
N VAL A 217 -8.14 -15.99 6.76
CA VAL A 217 -8.65 -17.02 5.85
C VAL A 217 -9.94 -17.64 6.40
N ARG A 218 -9.96 -17.96 7.71
CA ARG A 218 -11.17 -18.52 8.35
C ARG A 218 -12.31 -17.50 8.39
N ASP A 219 -12.01 -16.23 8.54
CA ASP A 219 -13.02 -15.17 8.58
C ASP A 219 -13.69 -14.95 7.21
N THR A 220 -13.09 -15.44 6.11
CA THR A 220 -13.75 -15.45 4.80
C THR A 220 -14.73 -16.62 4.63
N SER A 221 -14.72 -17.65 5.50
CA SER A 221 -15.58 -18.81 5.37
C SER A 221 -17.09 -18.52 5.53
N PRO A 222 -17.53 -17.64 6.48
CA PRO A 222 -18.94 -17.28 6.62
C PRO A 222 -19.36 -16.13 5.69
N LEU A 223 -18.61 -15.86 4.61
CA LEU A 223 -18.89 -14.74 3.73
C LEU A 223 -20.29 -14.81 3.14
N VAL A 224 -21.02 -13.70 3.24
CA VAL A 224 -22.25 -13.47 2.49
C VAL A 224 -21.88 -12.68 1.24
N ALA A 225 -22.44 -13.06 0.08
CA ALA A 225 -22.16 -12.35 -1.17
C ALA A 225 -22.43 -10.84 -1.02
N MET A 226 -21.41 -10.05 -1.27
CA MET A 226 -21.46 -8.58 -1.32
C MET A 226 -21.27 -8.13 -2.77
N PRO A 227 -21.87 -7.03 -3.20
CA PRO A 227 -21.68 -6.52 -4.57
C PRO A 227 -20.29 -5.86 -4.70
N VAL A 228 -19.21 -6.66 -4.59
CA VAL A 228 -17.82 -6.23 -4.71
C VAL A 228 -17.12 -6.99 -5.83
N LYS A 229 -16.13 -6.36 -6.46
CA LYS A 229 -15.13 -7.02 -7.29
C LYS A 229 -13.83 -7.12 -6.54
N VAL A 230 -13.23 -8.30 -6.51
CA VAL A 230 -11.98 -8.54 -5.80
C VAL A 230 -10.94 -9.15 -6.75
N PHE A 231 -9.81 -8.48 -6.88
CA PHE A 231 -8.64 -8.98 -7.56
C PHE A 231 -7.61 -9.38 -6.51
N VAL A 232 -7.18 -10.63 -6.55
CA VAL A 232 -6.10 -11.15 -5.71
C VAL A 232 -4.98 -11.65 -6.60
N ALA A 233 -3.74 -11.31 -6.30
CA ALA A 233 -2.61 -11.89 -6.99
C ALA A 233 -1.49 -12.29 -6.02
N PHE A 234 -0.70 -13.26 -6.46
CA PHE A 234 0.39 -13.80 -5.66
C PHE A 234 1.56 -14.24 -6.57
N GLY A 235 2.79 -14.12 -6.07
CA GLY A 235 3.98 -14.61 -6.74
C GLY A 235 4.22 -16.10 -6.45
N GLY A 236 4.72 -16.84 -7.44
CA GLY A 236 5.15 -18.23 -7.24
C GLY A 236 6.44 -18.36 -6.43
N LYS A 237 7.22 -17.27 -6.33
CA LYS A 237 8.52 -17.23 -5.65
C LYS A 237 8.55 -16.16 -4.54
N GLU A 238 7.48 -16.04 -3.76
CA GLU A 238 7.33 -15.05 -2.68
C GLU A 238 8.39 -15.19 -1.58
N THR A 239 8.95 -16.40 -1.41
CA THR A 239 10.07 -16.68 -0.53
C THR A 239 11.14 -17.48 -1.25
N PRO A 240 12.41 -17.50 -0.74
CA PRO A 240 13.45 -18.37 -1.28
C PRO A 240 13.12 -19.86 -1.18
N ASP A 241 12.24 -20.27 -0.25
CA ASP A 241 11.81 -21.65 -0.07
C ASP A 241 10.51 -21.92 -0.89
N PRO A 242 10.57 -22.74 -1.95
CA PRO A 242 9.40 -23.01 -2.78
C PRO A 242 8.29 -23.74 -2.04
N VAL A 243 8.61 -24.52 -0.99
CA VAL A 243 7.60 -25.21 -0.18
C VAL A 243 6.81 -24.23 0.66
N ILE A 244 7.49 -23.19 1.18
CA ILE A 244 6.82 -22.13 1.92
C ILE A 244 5.95 -21.30 0.96
N SER A 245 6.47 -20.90 -0.20
CA SER A 245 5.70 -20.17 -1.22
C SER A 245 4.43 -20.92 -1.64
N GLU A 246 4.52 -22.23 -1.87
CA GLU A 246 3.34 -23.06 -2.21
C GLU A 246 2.31 -23.11 -1.07
N LYS A 247 2.74 -23.23 0.18
CA LYS A 247 1.84 -23.17 1.34
C LYS A 247 1.11 -21.82 1.43
N MET A 248 1.81 -20.73 1.15
CA MET A 248 1.22 -19.38 1.12
C MET A 248 0.15 -19.28 0.02
N ILE A 249 0.45 -19.74 -1.19
CA ILE A 249 -0.51 -19.81 -2.30
C ILE A 249 -1.73 -20.64 -1.88
N GLY A 250 -1.53 -21.77 -1.18
CA GLY A 250 -2.60 -22.61 -0.65
C GLY A 250 -3.58 -21.86 0.26
N LEU A 251 -3.08 -20.94 1.11
CA LEU A 251 -3.95 -20.09 1.95
C LEU A 251 -4.78 -19.11 1.11
N VAL A 252 -4.20 -18.53 0.07
CA VAL A 252 -4.93 -17.63 -0.83
C VAL A 252 -5.96 -18.39 -1.66
N ARG A 253 -5.65 -19.62 -2.10
CA ARG A 253 -6.64 -20.52 -2.76
C ARG A 253 -7.80 -20.88 -1.85
N GLN A 254 -7.58 -20.97 -0.53
CA GLN A 254 -8.68 -21.18 0.40
C GLN A 254 -9.60 -19.95 0.46
N VAL A 255 -9.03 -18.73 0.39
CA VAL A 255 -9.84 -17.50 0.26
C VAL A 255 -10.67 -17.54 -1.03
N GLU A 256 -10.06 -17.86 -2.18
CA GLU A 256 -10.76 -18.03 -3.45
C GLU A 256 -11.93 -19.01 -3.31
N THR A 257 -11.68 -20.19 -2.73
CA THR A 257 -12.72 -21.21 -2.48
C THR A 257 -13.88 -20.65 -1.64
N ASN A 258 -13.57 -19.88 -0.59
CA ASN A 258 -14.59 -19.29 0.28
C ASN A 258 -15.42 -18.23 -0.46
N PHE A 259 -14.79 -17.42 -1.32
CA PHE A 259 -15.49 -16.43 -2.16
C PHE A 259 -16.41 -17.14 -3.18
N HIS A 260 -15.95 -18.20 -3.85
CA HIS A 260 -16.78 -18.98 -4.75
C HIS A 260 -17.97 -19.64 -4.03
N ALA A 261 -17.74 -20.15 -2.81
CA ALA A 261 -18.83 -20.70 -1.98
C ALA A 261 -19.86 -19.65 -1.58
N ALA A 262 -19.48 -18.37 -1.49
CA ALA A 262 -20.36 -17.23 -1.26
C ALA A 262 -21.07 -16.72 -2.54
N GLY A 263 -20.86 -17.35 -3.69
CA GLY A 263 -21.52 -17.00 -4.96
C GLY A 263 -20.73 -16.05 -5.86
N TYR A 264 -19.43 -15.85 -5.59
CA TYR A 264 -18.55 -15.12 -6.51
C TYR A 264 -18.11 -16.02 -7.66
N ASP A 265 -17.87 -15.43 -8.83
CA ASP A 265 -17.37 -16.10 -10.03
C ASP A 265 -16.28 -15.24 -10.71
N ASP A 266 -15.81 -15.67 -11.89
CA ASP A 266 -14.75 -14.98 -12.64
C ASP A 266 -15.09 -13.53 -13.05
N SER A 267 -16.35 -13.14 -12.96
CA SER A 267 -16.79 -11.76 -13.27
C SER A 267 -16.55 -10.78 -12.12
N ASN A 268 -16.49 -11.29 -10.88
CA ASN A 268 -16.39 -10.47 -9.69
C ASN A 268 -15.29 -10.90 -8.69
N PHE A 269 -14.67 -12.07 -8.89
CA PHE A 269 -13.48 -12.49 -8.16
C PHE A 269 -12.44 -13.06 -9.13
N ARG A 270 -11.20 -12.56 -9.04
CA ARG A 270 -10.09 -13.06 -9.84
C ARG A 270 -8.88 -13.32 -8.98
N PHE A 271 -8.36 -14.54 -9.04
CA PHE A 271 -7.08 -14.92 -8.44
C PHE A 271 -6.04 -15.21 -9.52
N VAL A 272 -4.87 -14.57 -9.42
CA VAL A 272 -3.76 -14.74 -10.36
C VAL A 272 -2.52 -15.18 -9.61
N VAL A 273 -1.86 -16.23 -10.08
CA VAL A 273 -0.52 -16.63 -9.64
C VAL A 273 0.45 -16.37 -10.79
N ASP A 274 1.42 -15.46 -10.57
CA ASP A 274 2.55 -15.28 -11.49
C ASP A 274 3.69 -16.21 -11.03
N PRO A 275 3.99 -17.31 -11.73
CA PRO A 275 4.87 -18.37 -11.24
C PRO A 275 6.31 -17.92 -11.00
N ASP A 276 6.74 -16.86 -11.66
CA ASP A 276 8.10 -16.34 -11.58
C ASP A 276 8.25 -15.10 -10.70
N ALA A 277 7.14 -14.51 -10.26
CA ALA A 277 7.14 -13.31 -9.47
C ALA A 277 7.60 -13.56 -8.03
N VAL A 278 8.33 -12.58 -7.51
CA VAL A 278 8.78 -12.48 -6.12
C VAL A 278 7.99 -11.40 -5.37
N HIS A 279 8.20 -11.28 -4.06
CA HIS A 279 7.52 -10.32 -3.18
C HIS A 279 8.11 -8.90 -3.33
N THR A 280 7.76 -8.19 -4.40
CA THR A 280 8.31 -6.85 -4.68
C THR A 280 7.32 -5.95 -5.41
N GLU A 281 7.53 -4.63 -5.30
CA GLU A 281 6.78 -3.59 -6.01
C GLU A 281 6.83 -3.81 -7.53
N ALA A 282 7.98 -4.21 -8.07
CA ALA A 282 8.12 -4.51 -9.52
C ALA A 282 7.19 -5.65 -10.00
N ALA A 283 6.95 -6.65 -9.16
CA ALA A 283 6.00 -7.71 -9.48
C ALA A 283 4.55 -7.22 -9.42
N TRP A 284 4.23 -6.36 -8.46
CA TRP A 284 2.89 -5.78 -8.30
C TRP A 284 2.60 -4.76 -9.41
N GLU A 285 3.56 -3.90 -9.77
CA GLU A 285 3.49 -3.01 -10.93
C GLU A 285 3.14 -3.76 -12.22
N LYS A 286 3.83 -4.86 -12.51
CA LYS A 286 3.60 -5.67 -13.71
C LYS A 286 2.15 -6.19 -13.81
N ARG A 287 1.49 -6.49 -12.70
CA ARG A 287 0.11 -7.00 -12.64
C ARG A 287 -0.95 -5.90 -12.58
N LEU A 288 -0.57 -4.70 -12.18
CA LEU A 288 -1.46 -3.57 -11.94
C LEU A 288 -2.38 -3.21 -13.12
N PRO A 289 -1.90 -3.15 -14.40
CA PRO A 289 -2.78 -2.84 -15.53
C PRO A 289 -3.95 -3.83 -15.67
N GLY A 290 -3.68 -5.12 -15.46
CA GLY A 290 -4.70 -6.18 -15.48
C GLY A 290 -5.68 -6.05 -14.32
N ALA A 291 -5.16 -5.75 -13.13
CA ALA A 291 -5.96 -5.55 -11.92
C ALA A 291 -6.91 -4.35 -12.06
N LEU A 292 -6.41 -3.19 -12.45
CA LEU A 292 -7.24 -1.99 -12.64
C LEU A 292 -8.29 -2.17 -13.75
N THR A 293 -7.92 -2.83 -14.85
CA THR A 293 -8.87 -3.12 -15.93
C THR A 293 -9.97 -4.09 -15.48
N PHE A 294 -9.64 -5.12 -14.69
CA PHE A 294 -10.65 -6.02 -14.12
C PHE A 294 -11.59 -5.30 -13.16
N LEU A 295 -11.04 -4.47 -12.26
CA LEU A 295 -11.83 -3.80 -11.24
C LEU A 295 -12.72 -2.69 -11.82
N PHE A 296 -12.19 -1.86 -12.71
CA PHE A 296 -12.84 -0.62 -13.14
C PHE A 296 -13.22 -0.56 -14.63
N GLY A 297 -12.82 -1.55 -15.45
CA GLY A 297 -13.02 -1.48 -16.91
C GLY A 297 -14.48 -1.40 -17.36
N ASP A 298 -15.38 -1.97 -16.60
CA ASP A 298 -16.83 -1.95 -16.85
C ASP A 298 -17.62 -0.99 -15.91
N TRP A 299 -16.88 -0.21 -15.08
CA TRP A 299 -17.50 0.76 -14.18
C TRP A 299 -18.32 1.78 -14.95
N LYS A 300 -19.53 2.06 -14.45
CA LYS A 300 -20.42 3.11 -14.97
C LYS A 300 -20.91 3.97 -13.81
N PRO A 301 -21.03 5.29 -14.03
CA PRO A 301 -21.59 6.15 -13.00
C PRO A 301 -23.00 5.67 -12.64
N THR A 302 -23.23 5.47 -11.35
CA THR A 302 -24.58 5.23 -10.86
C THR A 302 -25.40 6.51 -11.11
N PRO A 303 -26.58 6.44 -11.73
CA PRO A 303 -27.43 7.62 -11.87
C PRO A 303 -27.66 8.23 -10.48
N THR A 304 -27.33 9.52 -10.34
CA THR A 304 -27.69 10.26 -9.12
C THR A 304 -29.22 10.24 -9.03
N PRO A 305 -29.82 9.83 -7.91
CA PRO A 305 -31.24 10.00 -7.71
C PRO A 305 -31.56 11.48 -7.96
N GLN A 306 -32.43 11.76 -8.90
CA GLN A 306 -32.95 13.12 -9.08
C GLN A 306 -33.73 13.48 -7.82
N PRO A 307 -33.57 14.70 -7.28
CA PRO A 307 -34.27 15.16 -6.09
C PRO A 307 -35.80 15.15 -6.25
#